data_278180871453688ce9b217930990362e
#
_entry.id   278180871453688ce9b217930990362e
#
_cell.length_a   1.000
_cell.length_b   1.000
_cell.length_c   1.000
_cell.angle_alpha   90.00
_cell.angle_beta   90.00
_cell.angle_gamma   90.00
#
_symmetry.space_group_name_H-M   'P 1'
#
loop_
_entity.id
_entity.type
_entity.pdbx_description
1 polymer ?
#
loop_
_entity_poly.entity_id
_entity_poly.type
_entity_poly.pdbx_seq_one_letter_code
_entity_poly.pdbx_strand_id
1 'polypeptide(L)'
;MKIPDNIDESALQVRAERAFQFGVSQLDRMQAKWPAERPAPIYTEQGVWTRPEFVWTDWCPGFFAGMMWLAFERTRDTKWKQLAEHYTRALEPRKFDRDVHDLGFIFMSTVDRWYRLLPDEDSERDRLRDILITAGTVQSFRWNQAGSDHYIYSFHGPQSLFIDIMMNIRLLFRAHQLGADQDLFRKAVAHARTTEKYLVQKRGPRLMDQEGAVIHEAIFNPITGEFRNLSTQQGYSPFTCWARGLAWAMYGFTDTFLYSGDRFFLETAERCAGYYLEKTPDGGVPFWDYGAPRIPDEPLDSSAAAIVACALLKLSNVEGARERAGAYRAAALGILDVLTGSDFLGNHDAAYEGILRHGVYHRPKNWGVDESVMWGDYFFMEALHMLLC
;
A
#
# COMPACT_ATOMS: atom_id res chain seq x y z
N MET A 1 16.17 13.36 1.72
CA MET A 1 15.03 14.24 2.01
C MET A 1 15.38 15.17 3.14
N LYS A 2 15.31 16.47 2.97
CA LYS A 2 15.33 17.41 4.10
C LYS A 2 13.94 17.41 4.75
N ILE A 3 13.92 17.11 6.05
CA ILE A 3 12.69 17.26 6.84
C ILE A 3 12.59 18.75 7.16
N PRO A 4 11.45 19.41 6.86
CA PRO A 4 11.26 20.82 7.20
C PRO A 4 11.35 21.05 8.71
N ASP A 5 12.13 22.05 9.14
CA ASP A 5 12.32 22.35 10.56
C ASP A 5 11.05 22.90 11.23
N ASN A 6 10.14 23.51 10.44
CA ASN A 6 8.88 24.10 10.92
C ASN A 6 7.79 23.97 9.84
N ILE A 7 6.91 23.00 9.99
CA ILE A 7 5.67 22.95 9.21
C ILE A 7 4.58 23.60 10.07
N ASP A 8 3.87 24.58 9.51
CA ASP A 8 2.65 25.08 10.12
C ASP A 8 1.56 24.00 10.01
N GLU A 9 1.44 23.19 11.06
CA GLU A 9 0.48 22.08 11.09
C GLU A 9 -0.96 22.60 10.94
N SER A 10 -1.30 23.77 11.46
CA SER A 10 -2.65 24.34 11.34
C SER A 10 -2.97 24.70 9.89
N ALA A 11 -2.02 25.33 9.19
CA ALA A 11 -2.16 25.64 7.78
C ALA A 11 -2.20 24.34 6.92
N LEU A 12 -1.39 23.34 7.28
CA LEU A 12 -1.41 22.03 6.60
C LEU A 12 -2.75 21.32 6.80
N GLN A 13 -3.32 21.32 8.01
CA GLN A 13 -4.64 20.72 8.26
C GLN A 13 -5.73 21.37 7.39
N VAL A 14 -5.71 22.69 7.22
CA VAL A 14 -6.67 23.38 6.32
C VAL A 14 -6.48 22.95 4.87
N ARG A 15 -5.23 22.81 4.39
CA ARG A 15 -4.96 22.31 3.04
C ARG A 15 -5.35 20.84 2.89
N ALA A 16 -5.05 20.02 3.88
CA ALA A 16 -5.41 18.61 3.92
C ALA A 16 -6.93 18.40 3.84
N GLU A 17 -7.70 19.19 4.61
CA GLU A 17 -9.17 19.15 4.53
C GLU A 17 -9.66 19.51 3.11
N ARG A 18 -9.13 20.58 2.50
CA ARG A 18 -9.49 20.96 1.12
C ARG A 18 -9.12 19.89 0.12
N ALA A 19 -7.94 19.27 0.26
CA ALA A 19 -7.49 18.20 -0.61
C ALA A 19 -8.37 16.93 -0.44
N PHE A 20 -8.78 16.61 0.80
CA PHE A 20 -9.71 15.52 1.05
C PHE A 20 -11.08 15.78 0.40
N GLN A 21 -11.64 16.99 0.53
CA GLN A 21 -12.90 17.38 -0.10
C GLN A 21 -12.80 17.35 -1.64
N PHE A 22 -11.65 17.76 -2.19
CA PHE A 22 -11.39 17.58 -3.62
C PHE A 22 -11.42 16.09 -4.01
N GLY A 23 -10.76 15.22 -3.24
CA GLY A 23 -10.81 13.75 -3.44
C GLY A 23 -12.25 13.22 -3.42
N VAL A 24 -13.07 13.67 -2.46
CA VAL A 24 -14.50 13.31 -2.40
C VAL A 24 -15.26 13.77 -3.65
N SER A 25 -14.95 14.94 -4.18
CA SER A 25 -15.57 15.44 -5.41
C SER A 25 -15.17 14.63 -6.65
N GLN A 26 -13.90 14.22 -6.76
CA GLN A 26 -13.42 13.35 -7.84
C GLN A 26 -14.05 11.95 -7.75
N LEU A 27 -14.16 11.41 -6.53
CA LEU A 27 -14.81 10.13 -6.28
C LEU A 27 -16.29 10.15 -6.71
N ASP A 28 -16.99 11.27 -6.52
CA ASP A 28 -18.38 11.44 -6.99
C ASP A 28 -18.48 11.42 -8.51
N ARG A 29 -17.52 12.01 -9.20
CA ARG A 29 -17.43 11.95 -10.67
C ARG A 29 -17.10 10.55 -11.17
N MET A 30 -16.16 9.87 -10.48
CA MET A 30 -15.75 8.51 -10.84
C MET A 30 -16.90 7.51 -10.72
N GLN A 31 -17.64 7.49 -9.61
CA GLN A 31 -18.70 6.53 -9.39
C GLN A 31 -19.82 6.62 -10.44
N ALA A 32 -20.04 7.80 -10.99
CA ALA A 32 -21.00 8.00 -12.08
C ALA A 32 -20.56 7.36 -13.41
N LYS A 33 -19.24 7.23 -13.65
CA LYS A 33 -18.66 6.62 -14.86
C LYS A 33 -18.33 5.14 -14.71
N TRP A 34 -18.02 4.71 -13.47
CA TRP A 34 -17.52 3.38 -13.15
C TRP A 34 -18.42 2.73 -12.09
N PRO A 35 -19.62 2.26 -12.47
CA PRO A 35 -20.53 1.57 -11.54
C PRO A 35 -19.94 0.25 -11.04
N ALA A 36 -20.45 -0.26 -9.91
CA ALA A 36 -19.87 -1.42 -9.19
C ALA A 36 -19.87 -2.72 -10.03
N GLU A 37 -20.73 -2.82 -11.03
CA GLU A 37 -20.84 -3.96 -11.95
C GLU A 37 -19.78 -3.95 -13.05
N ARG A 38 -19.06 -2.83 -13.21
CA ARG A 38 -17.94 -2.72 -14.15
C ARG A 38 -16.61 -2.90 -13.40
N PRO A 39 -15.61 -3.51 -14.06
CA PRO A 39 -14.26 -3.52 -13.51
C PRO A 39 -13.76 -2.10 -13.23
N ALA A 40 -13.21 -1.86 -12.05
CA ALA A 40 -12.72 -0.55 -11.64
C ALA A 40 -11.55 -0.06 -12.52
N PRO A 41 -11.38 1.26 -12.70
CA PRO A 41 -10.22 1.81 -13.40
C PRO A 41 -8.95 1.58 -12.59
N ILE A 42 -7.78 1.70 -13.24
CA ILE A 42 -6.49 1.39 -12.60
C ILE A 42 -5.58 2.61 -12.53
N TYR A 43 -5.50 3.36 -13.64
CA TYR A 43 -4.70 4.59 -13.75
C TYR A 43 -5.36 5.55 -14.75
N THR A 44 -4.91 6.80 -14.77
CA THR A 44 -5.34 7.76 -15.79
C THR A 44 -4.43 7.69 -17.02
N GLU A 45 -4.98 8.03 -18.17
CA GLU A 45 -4.24 8.37 -19.40
C GLU A 45 -4.62 9.79 -19.79
N GLN A 46 -3.64 10.68 -19.83
CA GLN A 46 -3.87 12.12 -20.04
C GLN A 46 -4.91 12.71 -19.05
N GLY A 47 -4.84 12.24 -17.80
CA GLY A 47 -5.72 12.68 -16.72
C GLY A 47 -7.11 12.05 -16.69
N VAL A 48 -7.46 11.17 -17.63
CA VAL A 48 -8.77 10.49 -17.71
C VAL A 48 -8.63 9.03 -17.24
N TRP A 49 -9.48 8.60 -16.29
CA TRP A 49 -9.45 7.24 -15.78
C TRP A 49 -9.68 6.19 -16.86
N THR A 50 -8.81 5.19 -16.89
CA THR A 50 -8.86 4.09 -17.85
C THR A 50 -8.63 2.74 -17.17
N ARG A 51 -8.99 1.70 -17.88
CA ARG A 51 -8.66 0.32 -17.56
C ARG A 51 -8.12 -0.35 -18.81
N PRO A 52 -6.86 -0.80 -18.82
CA PRO A 52 -6.31 -1.52 -19.96
C PRO A 52 -7.05 -2.85 -20.17
N GLU A 53 -7.11 -3.32 -21.41
CA GLU A 53 -7.71 -4.62 -21.74
C GLU A 53 -7.02 -5.77 -21.05
N PHE A 54 -5.70 -5.66 -20.86
CA PHE A 54 -4.88 -6.66 -20.20
C PHE A 54 -4.42 -6.17 -18.82
N VAL A 55 -4.84 -6.87 -17.78
CA VAL A 55 -4.38 -6.70 -16.40
C VAL A 55 -3.83 -8.02 -15.87
N TRP A 56 -2.75 -7.96 -15.08
CA TRP A 56 -2.16 -9.17 -14.51
C TRP A 56 -3.06 -9.80 -13.45
N THR A 57 -3.46 -8.97 -12.50
CA THR A 57 -4.40 -9.28 -11.45
C THR A 57 -5.31 -8.09 -11.25
N ASP A 58 -6.53 -8.31 -10.84
CA ASP A 58 -7.48 -7.26 -10.56
C ASP A 58 -7.42 -6.89 -9.07
N TRP A 59 -6.34 -6.24 -8.66
CA TRP A 59 -6.03 -5.94 -7.26
C TRP A 59 -6.50 -4.55 -6.80
N CYS A 60 -6.76 -3.63 -7.73
CA CYS A 60 -7.10 -2.25 -7.45
C CYS A 60 -8.56 -1.97 -7.01
N PRO A 61 -9.57 -2.81 -7.31
CA PRO A 61 -10.97 -2.47 -7.04
C PRO A 61 -11.26 -2.19 -5.57
N GLY A 62 -10.50 -2.82 -4.65
CA GLY A 62 -10.61 -2.56 -3.22
C GLY A 62 -10.31 -1.12 -2.84
N PHE A 63 -9.41 -0.46 -3.53
CA PHE A 63 -9.04 0.94 -3.24
C PHE A 63 -10.15 1.91 -3.65
N PHE A 64 -10.82 1.65 -4.77
CA PHE A 64 -11.94 2.48 -5.20
C PHE A 64 -13.08 2.47 -4.16
N ALA A 65 -13.54 1.28 -3.74
CA ALA A 65 -14.52 1.16 -2.68
C ALA A 65 -13.98 1.65 -1.32
N GLY A 66 -12.67 1.49 -1.07
CA GLY A 66 -11.98 1.97 0.13
C GLY A 66 -12.00 3.49 0.26
N MET A 67 -11.87 4.24 -0.84
CA MET A 67 -12.01 5.70 -0.83
C MET A 67 -13.44 6.13 -0.46
N MET A 68 -14.47 5.36 -0.84
CA MET A 68 -15.86 5.63 -0.42
C MET A 68 -16.03 5.42 1.08
N TRP A 69 -15.39 4.41 1.66
CA TRP A 69 -15.36 4.22 3.12
C TRP A 69 -14.66 5.39 3.82
N LEU A 70 -13.51 5.84 3.34
CA LEU A 70 -12.81 7.01 3.87
C LEU A 70 -13.67 8.28 3.79
N ALA A 71 -14.39 8.47 2.67
CA ALA A 71 -15.32 9.57 2.51
C ALA A 71 -16.45 9.51 3.56
N PHE A 72 -17.02 8.32 3.81
CA PHE A 72 -18.01 8.14 4.88
C PHE A 72 -17.41 8.36 6.28
N GLU A 73 -16.24 7.80 6.56
CA GLU A 73 -15.57 7.96 7.85
C GLU A 73 -15.37 9.45 8.20
N ARG A 74 -15.02 10.27 7.21
CA ARG A 74 -14.76 11.70 7.42
C ARG A 74 -16.02 12.57 7.39
N THR A 75 -16.91 12.35 6.41
CA THR A 75 -18.06 13.25 6.17
C THR A 75 -19.32 12.85 6.95
N ARG A 76 -19.44 11.58 7.33
CA ARG A 76 -20.65 10.95 7.89
C ARG A 76 -21.87 11.02 6.96
N ASP A 77 -21.66 11.38 5.68
CA ASP A 77 -22.71 11.38 4.68
C ASP A 77 -23.14 9.95 4.33
N THR A 78 -24.42 9.66 4.53
CA THR A 78 -25.02 8.33 4.28
C THR A 78 -24.94 7.90 2.82
N LYS A 79 -24.84 8.83 1.89
CA LYS A 79 -24.56 8.55 0.46
C LYS A 79 -23.30 7.71 0.31
N TRP A 80 -22.21 8.13 0.96
CA TRP A 80 -20.93 7.43 0.87
C TRP A 80 -20.97 6.05 1.54
N LYS A 81 -21.72 5.92 2.63
CA LYS A 81 -21.95 4.61 3.26
C LYS A 81 -22.64 3.65 2.28
N GLN A 82 -23.75 4.09 1.66
CA GLN A 82 -24.52 3.26 0.73
C GLN A 82 -23.69 2.84 -0.49
N LEU A 83 -22.92 3.78 -1.07
CA LEU A 83 -22.01 3.48 -2.18
C LEU A 83 -20.91 2.52 -1.75
N ALA A 84 -20.23 2.76 -0.62
CA ALA A 84 -19.17 1.91 -0.10
C ALA A 84 -19.66 0.47 0.14
N GLU A 85 -20.86 0.30 0.74
CA GLU A 85 -21.48 -1.00 0.92
C GLU A 85 -21.76 -1.69 -0.42
N HIS A 86 -22.35 -0.97 -1.38
CA HIS A 86 -22.67 -1.51 -2.70
C HIS A 86 -21.42 -2.00 -3.44
N TYR A 87 -20.38 -1.16 -3.54
CA TYR A 87 -19.12 -1.54 -4.19
C TYR A 87 -18.36 -2.64 -3.44
N THR A 88 -18.40 -2.63 -2.10
CA THR A 88 -17.78 -3.70 -1.29
C THR A 88 -18.48 -5.04 -1.51
N ARG A 89 -19.83 -5.06 -1.58
CA ARG A 89 -20.60 -6.30 -1.87
C ARG A 89 -20.26 -6.88 -3.24
N ALA A 90 -20.03 -6.04 -4.25
CA ALA A 90 -19.62 -6.50 -5.58
C ALA A 90 -18.25 -7.21 -5.57
N LEU A 91 -17.37 -6.90 -4.60
CA LEU A 91 -16.06 -7.54 -4.44
C LEU A 91 -16.10 -8.83 -3.61
N GLU A 92 -17.20 -9.13 -2.92
CA GLU A 92 -17.27 -10.26 -2.00
C GLU A 92 -16.91 -11.61 -2.64
N PRO A 93 -17.29 -11.94 -3.90
CA PRO A 93 -16.89 -13.19 -4.53
C PRO A 93 -15.38 -13.42 -4.62
N ARG A 94 -14.60 -12.34 -4.63
CA ARG A 94 -13.12 -12.38 -4.66
C ARG A 94 -12.52 -13.07 -3.43
N LYS A 95 -13.25 -13.26 -2.33
CA LYS A 95 -12.78 -14.00 -1.15
C LYS A 95 -12.37 -15.44 -1.46
N PHE A 96 -12.81 -15.99 -2.59
CA PHE A 96 -12.44 -17.33 -3.06
C PHE A 96 -11.35 -17.35 -4.13
N ASP A 97 -10.81 -16.19 -4.51
CA ASP A 97 -9.82 -16.06 -5.57
C ASP A 97 -8.47 -16.65 -5.12
N ARG A 98 -8.05 -17.72 -5.78
CA ARG A 98 -6.82 -18.45 -5.50
C ARG A 98 -5.67 -18.09 -6.44
N ASP A 99 -5.94 -17.32 -7.49
CA ASP A 99 -4.99 -17.03 -8.56
C ASP A 99 -4.17 -15.77 -8.27
N VAL A 100 -4.59 -14.97 -7.30
CA VAL A 100 -3.92 -13.74 -6.88
C VAL A 100 -3.37 -13.82 -5.46
N HIS A 101 -2.37 -12.99 -5.15
CA HIS A 101 -1.86 -12.79 -3.79
C HIS A 101 -2.39 -11.51 -3.13
N ASP A 102 -3.32 -10.81 -3.81
CA ASP A 102 -3.71 -9.41 -3.53
C ASP A 102 -4.97 -9.26 -2.68
N LEU A 103 -5.48 -10.34 -2.07
CA LEU A 103 -6.73 -10.30 -1.31
C LEU A 103 -6.66 -9.32 -0.13
N GLY A 104 -5.46 -9.12 0.43
CA GLY A 104 -5.25 -8.12 1.48
C GLY A 104 -5.51 -6.69 1.00
N PHE A 105 -5.08 -6.32 -0.20
CA PHE A 105 -5.40 -5.02 -0.78
C PHE A 105 -6.90 -4.81 -0.94
N ILE A 106 -7.63 -5.86 -1.34
CA ILE A 106 -9.07 -5.79 -1.56
C ILE A 106 -9.81 -5.69 -0.23
N PHE A 107 -9.60 -6.64 0.69
CA PHE A 107 -10.45 -6.81 1.86
C PHE A 107 -10.07 -5.93 3.05
N MET A 108 -8.79 -5.53 3.19
CA MET A 108 -8.37 -4.61 4.26
C MET A 108 -8.79 -3.17 4.00
N SER A 109 -8.92 -2.77 2.72
CA SER A 109 -9.40 -1.43 2.35
C SER A 109 -10.93 -1.33 2.33
N THR A 110 -11.66 -2.45 2.33
CA THR A 110 -13.12 -2.51 2.19
C THR A 110 -13.81 -3.18 3.38
N VAL A 111 -13.86 -4.49 3.40
CA VAL A 111 -14.61 -5.29 4.40
C VAL A 111 -14.10 -5.03 5.81
N ASP A 112 -12.78 -4.91 6.02
CA ASP A 112 -12.24 -4.61 7.34
C ASP A 112 -12.59 -3.18 7.81
N ARG A 113 -12.59 -2.19 6.89
CA ARG A 113 -13.07 -0.84 7.24
C ARG A 113 -14.55 -0.88 7.63
N TRP A 114 -15.38 -1.53 6.83
CA TRP A 114 -16.79 -1.69 7.13
C TRP A 114 -17.00 -2.36 8.49
N TYR A 115 -16.33 -3.49 8.73
CA TYR A 115 -16.41 -4.23 9.99
C TYR A 115 -16.10 -3.35 11.22
N ARG A 116 -15.05 -2.52 11.13
CA ARG A 116 -14.63 -1.63 12.22
C ARG A 116 -15.59 -0.47 12.49
N LEU A 117 -16.38 -0.09 11.51
CA LEU A 117 -17.35 1.01 11.62
C LEU A 117 -18.69 0.58 12.20
N LEU A 118 -18.95 -0.73 12.28
CA LEU A 118 -20.22 -1.24 12.81
C LEU A 118 -20.16 -1.38 14.33
N PRO A 119 -21.30 -1.09 15.04
CA PRO A 119 -21.47 -1.43 16.45
C PRO A 119 -21.27 -2.94 16.69
N ASP A 120 -20.91 -3.31 17.92
CA ASP A 120 -20.62 -4.72 18.23
C ASP A 120 -21.85 -5.64 18.08
N GLU A 121 -23.06 -5.10 18.27
CA GLU A 121 -24.32 -5.82 18.16
C GLU A 121 -24.89 -5.87 16.73
N ASP A 122 -24.22 -5.26 15.76
CA ASP A 122 -24.72 -5.22 14.38
C ASP A 122 -24.62 -6.61 13.73
N SER A 123 -25.73 -7.12 13.19
CA SER A 123 -25.83 -8.45 12.58
C SER A 123 -24.94 -8.63 11.32
N GLU A 124 -24.55 -7.53 10.64
CA GLU A 124 -23.61 -7.57 9.51
C GLU A 124 -22.19 -7.96 9.95
N ARG A 125 -21.82 -7.73 11.21
CA ARG A 125 -20.47 -8.06 11.69
C ARG A 125 -20.12 -9.53 11.51
N ASP A 126 -21.03 -10.44 11.79
CA ASP A 126 -20.80 -11.88 11.61
C ASP A 126 -20.50 -12.22 10.14
N ARG A 127 -21.28 -11.67 9.23
CA ARG A 127 -21.07 -11.88 7.79
C ARG A 127 -19.71 -11.30 7.33
N LEU A 128 -19.38 -10.08 7.75
CA LEU A 128 -18.11 -9.43 7.38
C LEU A 128 -16.91 -10.17 7.99
N ARG A 129 -17.04 -10.64 9.25
CA ARG A 129 -16.04 -11.50 9.89
C ARG A 129 -15.77 -12.76 9.07
N ASP A 130 -16.84 -13.44 8.64
CA ASP A 130 -16.73 -14.68 7.86
C ASP A 130 -16.09 -14.44 6.50
N ILE A 131 -16.33 -13.28 5.86
CA ILE A 131 -15.64 -12.88 4.63
C ILE A 131 -14.14 -12.71 4.89
N LEU A 132 -13.73 -11.99 5.95
CA LEU A 132 -12.32 -11.76 6.28
C LEU A 132 -11.61 -13.07 6.62
N ILE A 133 -12.24 -13.95 7.39
CA ILE A 133 -11.69 -15.28 7.72
C ILE A 133 -11.54 -16.13 6.46
N THR A 134 -12.56 -16.16 5.59
CA THR A 134 -12.51 -16.90 4.34
C THR A 134 -11.40 -16.40 3.42
N ALA A 135 -11.34 -15.08 3.19
CA ALA A 135 -10.33 -14.47 2.33
C ALA A 135 -8.91 -14.69 2.87
N GLY A 136 -8.68 -14.54 4.19
CA GLY A 136 -7.39 -14.82 4.83
C GLY A 136 -6.99 -16.29 4.70
N THR A 137 -7.94 -17.20 4.87
CA THR A 137 -7.72 -18.65 4.68
C THR A 137 -7.35 -18.96 3.22
N VAL A 138 -8.09 -18.41 2.26
CA VAL A 138 -7.82 -18.61 0.83
C VAL A 138 -6.46 -18.02 0.44
N GLN A 139 -6.11 -16.83 0.89
CA GLN A 139 -4.78 -16.23 0.72
C GLN A 139 -3.68 -17.18 1.23
N SER A 140 -3.91 -17.86 2.36
CA SER A 140 -2.94 -18.76 2.97
C SER A 140 -2.68 -20.03 2.17
N PHE A 141 -3.52 -20.40 1.20
CA PHE A 141 -3.29 -21.55 0.32
C PHE A 141 -2.12 -21.34 -0.66
N ARG A 142 -1.68 -20.10 -0.84
CA ARG A 142 -0.46 -19.78 -1.61
C ARG A 142 0.82 -20.00 -0.79
N TRP A 143 0.79 -20.88 0.17
CA TRP A 143 1.90 -21.18 1.06
C TRP A 143 2.93 -22.11 0.41
N ASN A 144 4.17 -21.63 0.27
CA ASN A 144 5.33 -22.47 -0.07
C ASN A 144 6.08 -22.84 1.22
N GLN A 145 6.19 -24.13 1.46
CA GLN A 145 6.90 -24.70 2.62
C GLN A 145 8.12 -25.55 2.21
N ALA A 146 8.57 -25.44 0.96
CA ALA A 146 9.78 -26.10 0.51
C ALA A 146 11.01 -25.50 1.20
N GLY A 147 11.94 -26.35 1.66
CA GLY A 147 13.14 -25.91 2.37
C GLY A 147 12.87 -25.37 3.77
N SER A 148 13.68 -24.41 4.22
CA SER A 148 13.63 -23.79 5.55
C SER A 148 12.96 -22.43 5.59
N ASP A 149 12.83 -21.77 4.45
CA ASP A 149 12.36 -20.40 4.32
C ASP A 149 10.97 -20.39 3.67
N HIS A 150 9.95 -20.26 4.48
CA HIS A 150 8.55 -20.40 4.07
C HIS A 150 7.92 -19.03 3.76
N TYR A 151 7.04 -18.97 2.76
CA TYR A 151 6.40 -17.71 2.33
C TYR A 151 5.08 -17.95 1.60
N ILE A 152 4.25 -16.89 1.52
CA ILE A 152 3.12 -16.80 0.59
C ILE A 152 3.69 -16.39 -0.77
N TYR A 153 3.45 -17.20 -1.81
CA TYR A 153 4.01 -16.95 -3.14
C TYR A 153 3.14 -16.03 -3.99
N SER A 154 3.80 -15.31 -4.92
CA SER A 154 3.16 -14.38 -5.83
C SER A 154 2.31 -15.10 -6.90
N PHE A 155 1.57 -14.32 -7.72
CA PHE A 155 0.81 -14.88 -8.86
C PHE A 155 1.69 -15.56 -9.90
N HIS A 156 3.00 -15.31 -9.91
CA HIS A 156 3.96 -16.01 -10.77
C HIS A 156 4.17 -17.48 -10.40
N GLY A 157 3.73 -17.91 -9.22
CA GLY A 157 3.82 -19.29 -8.77
C GLY A 157 4.75 -19.50 -7.58
N PRO A 158 4.86 -20.75 -7.11
CA PRO A 158 5.52 -21.07 -5.85
C PRO A 158 7.01 -20.73 -5.77
N GLN A 159 7.68 -20.44 -6.89
CA GLN A 159 9.07 -19.99 -6.90
C GLN A 159 9.24 -18.51 -6.54
N SER A 160 8.18 -17.70 -6.51
CA SER A 160 8.28 -16.23 -6.49
C SER A 160 7.79 -15.62 -5.19
N LEU A 161 8.64 -14.85 -4.54
CA LEU A 161 8.36 -14.05 -3.35
C LEU A 161 8.43 -12.56 -3.73
N PHE A 162 7.28 -11.84 -3.61
CA PHE A 162 7.19 -10.40 -3.84
C PHE A 162 7.12 -9.61 -2.54
N ILE A 163 7.70 -8.41 -2.57
CA ILE A 163 7.60 -7.46 -1.46
C ILE A 163 6.17 -6.97 -1.20
N ASP A 164 5.34 -6.87 -2.25
CA ASP A 164 3.93 -6.43 -2.18
C ASP A 164 3.08 -7.29 -1.25
N ILE A 165 3.46 -8.55 -1.07
CA ILE A 165 2.74 -9.49 -0.21
C ILE A 165 2.80 -9.06 1.26
N MET A 166 3.78 -8.24 1.66
CA MET A 166 3.81 -7.65 3.00
C MET A 166 2.55 -6.83 3.33
N MET A 167 1.93 -6.21 2.32
CA MET A 167 0.64 -5.54 2.49
C MET A 167 -0.53 -6.52 2.58
N ASN A 168 -0.39 -7.70 2.02
CA ASN A 168 -1.45 -8.69 1.88
C ASN A 168 -1.52 -9.66 3.06
N ILE A 169 -0.40 -9.97 3.73
CA ILE A 169 -0.41 -10.81 4.94
C ILE A 169 -1.15 -10.17 6.13
N ARG A 170 -1.42 -8.87 6.09
CA ARG A 170 -2.28 -8.17 7.05
C ARG A 170 -3.64 -8.85 7.19
N LEU A 171 -4.17 -9.37 6.09
CA LEU A 171 -5.42 -10.12 6.06
C LEU A 171 -5.34 -11.43 6.87
N LEU A 172 -4.19 -12.13 6.86
CA LEU A 172 -3.99 -13.34 7.67
C LEU A 172 -3.98 -13.01 9.16
N PHE A 173 -3.27 -11.96 9.56
CA PHE A 173 -3.28 -11.47 10.95
C PHE A 173 -4.69 -11.09 11.38
N ARG A 174 -5.39 -10.35 10.53
CA ARG A 174 -6.75 -9.91 10.83
C ARG A 174 -7.73 -11.08 10.95
N ALA A 175 -7.68 -12.03 10.04
CA ALA A 175 -8.49 -13.25 10.10
C ALA A 175 -8.24 -14.02 11.41
N HIS A 176 -6.97 -14.16 11.84
CA HIS A 176 -6.63 -14.78 13.11
C HIS A 176 -7.24 -14.02 14.31
N GLN A 177 -7.14 -12.68 14.36
CA GLN A 177 -7.77 -11.88 15.42
C GLN A 177 -9.29 -12.07 15.47
N LEU A 178 -9.92 -12.39 14.34
CA LEU A 178 -11.35 -12.63 14.23
C LEU A 178 -11.76 -14.09 14.50
N GLY A 179 -10.81 -14.93 14.90
CA GLY A 179 -11.07 -16.31 15.34
C GLY A 179 -10.66 -17.40 14.34
N ALA A 180 -9.96 -17.06 13.25
CA ALA A 180 -9.37 -18.08 12.37
C ALA A 180 -8.20 -18.82 13.07
N ASP A 181 -7.80 -19.96 12.48
CA ASP A 181 -6.72 -20.82 13.00
C ASP A 181 -5.42 -20.04 13.23
N GLN A 182 -4.69 -20.40 14.30
CA GLN A 182 -3.37 -19.86 14.64
C GLN A 182 -2.34 -20.05 13.52
N ASP A 183 -2.57 -21.00 12.61
CA ASP A 183 -1.70 -21.23 11.45
C ASP A 183 -1.60 -20.02 10.54
N LEU A 184 -2.66 -19.22 10.39
CA LEU A 184 -2.63 -17.98 9.62
C LEU A 184 -1.63 -16.97 10.20
N PHE A 185 -1.63 -16.80 11.51
CA PHE A 185 -0.66 -15.95 12.20
C PHE A 185 0.77 -16.46 11.99
N ARG A 186 1.02 -17.76 12.15
CA ARG A 186 2.35 -18.36 11.95
C ARG A 186 2.84 -18.17 10.52
N LYS A 187 1.97 -18.37 9.53
CA LYS A 187 2.29 -18.14 8.10
C LYS A 187 2.63 -16.68 7.81
N ALA A 188 1.86 -15.75 8.35
CA ALA A 188 2.14 -14.32 8.17
C ALA A 188 3.49 -13.91 8.77
N VAL A 189 3.80 -14.35 9.99
CA VAL A 189 5.11 -14.11 10.64
C VAL A 189 6.26 -14.75 9.85
N ALA A 190 6.12 -15.99 9.43
CA ALA A 190 7.16 -16.69 8.66
C ALA A 190 7.41 -16.02 7.31
N HIS A 191 6.34 -15.62 6.59
CA HIS A 191 6.45 -14.84 5.36
C HIS A 191 7.25 -13.54 5.57
N ALA A 192 6.90 -12.76 6.61
CA ALA A 192 7.58 -11.50 6.90
C ALA A 192 9.08 -11.70 7.22
N ARG A 193 9.43 -12.78 7.94
CA ARG A 193 10.85 -13.12 8.20
C ARG A 193 11.60 -13.51 6.94
N THR A 194 11.00 -14.31 6.07
CA THR A 194 11.59 -14.70 4.78
C THR A 194 11.74 -13.47 3.87
N THR A 195 10.75 -12.59 3.84
CA THR A 195 10.80 -11.33 3.09
C THR A 195 11.94 -10.43 3.58
N GLU A 196 12.08 -10.23 4.89
CA GLU A 196 13.20 -9.46 5.46
C GLU A 196 14.55 -10.07 5.07
N LYS A 197 14.68 -11.39 5.20
CA LYS A 197 15.93 -12.11 4.93
C LYS A 197 16.43 -11.93 3.49
N TYR A 198 15.54 -11.92 2.50
CA TYR A 198 15.91 -11.95 1.09
C TYR A 198 15.73 -10.61 0.38
N LEU A 199 14.74 -9.81 0.76
CA LEU A 199 14.37 -8.59 0.04
C LEU A 199 14.84 -7.32 0.72
N VAL A 200 15.04 -7.30 2.06
CA VAL A 200 15.54 -6.10 2.75
C VAL A 200 17.06 -6.16 2.87
N GLN A 201 17.74 -5.15 2.35
CA GLN A 201 19.21 -5.11 2.37
C GLN A 201 19.74 -4.75 3.76
N LYS A 202 20.85 -5.40 4.14
CA LYS A 202 21.58 -5.17 5.41
C LYS A 202 22.99 -4.63 5.09
N ARG A 203 23.60 -3.91 6.03
CA ARG A 203 25.02 -3.56 5.93
C ARG A 203 25.89 -4.82 5.78
N GLY A 204 26.85 -4.78 4.86
CA GLY A 204 27.80 -5.86 4.66
C GLY A 204 28.13 -6.09 3.18
N PRO A 205 28.98 -7.04 2.86
CA PRO A 205 29.47 -7.31 1.50
C PRO A 205 28.41 -7.99 0.64
N ARG A 206 27.18 -7.48 0.64
CA ARG A 206 26.10 -7.90 -0.25
C ARG A 206 26.01 -6.95 -1.43
N LEU A 207 25.26 -7.36 -2.47
CA LEU A 207 25.14 -6.74 -3.79
C LEU A 207 24.77 -5.24 -3.79
N MET A 208 24.22 -4.74 -2.69
CA MET A 208 23.93 -3.31 -2.46
C MET A 208 24.38 -2.97 -1.04
N ASP A 209 25.40 -2.13 -0.90
CA ASP A 209 25.81 -1.58 0.40
C ASP A 209 24.88 -0.42 0.81
N GLN A 210 23.58 -0.72 0.86
CA GLN A 210 22.51 0.25 1.12
C GLN A 210 21.51 -0.34 2.10
N GLU A 211 21.81 -0.24 3.38
CA GLU A 211 20.94 -0.70 4.48
C GLU A 211 19.53 -0.14 4.35
N GLY A 212 18.53 -1.02 4.40
CA GLY A 212 17.12 -0.66 4.31
C GLY A 212 16.57 -0.54 2.88
N ALA A 213 17.41 -0.61 1.85
CA ALA A 213 16.93 -0.74 0.46
C ALA A 213 16.14 -2.04 0.29
N VAL A 214 15.16 -2.02 -0.61
CA VAL A 214 14.25 -3.15 -0.80
C VAL A 214 14.28 -3.63 -2.23
N ILE A 215 14.45 -4.93 -2.40
CA ILE A 215 14.36 -5.65 -3.68
C ILE A 215 12.91 -6.08 -3.91
N HIS A 216 12.47 -6.05 -5.17
CA HIS A 216 11.09 -6.37 -5.52
C HIS A 216 10.77 -7.87 -5.37
N GLU A 217 11.63 -8.75 -5.91
CA GLU A 217 11.35 -10.18 -6.01
C GLU A 217 12.57 -11.04 -5.70
N ALA A 218 12.33 -12.15 -5.00
CA ALA A 218 13.29 -13.25 -4.83
C ALA A 218 12.74 -14.52 -5.47
N ILE A 219 13.60 -15.24 -6.20
CA ILE A 219 13.28 -16.50 -6.87
C ILE A 219 13.91 -17.67 -6.14
N PHE A 220 13.11 -18.71 -5.94
CA PHE A 220 13.48 -19.94 -5.28
C PHE A 220 13.25 -21.17 -6.17
N ASN A 221 13.90 -22.27 -5.85
CA ASN A 221 13.49 -23.55 -6.36
C ASN A 221 12.20 -23.98 -5.66
N PRO A 222 11.07 -24.18 -6.37
CA PRO A 222 9.79 -24.47 -5.73
C PRO A 222 9.71 -25.84 -5.07
N ILE A 223 10.67 -26.75 -5.36
CA ILE A 223 10.72 -28.11 -4.82
C ILE A 223 11.68 -28.19 -3.63
N THR A 224 12.88 -27.60 -3.75
CA THR A 224 13.93 -27.69 -2.70
C THR A 224 13.89 -26.51 -1.74
N GLY A 225 13.26 -25.39 -2.10
CA GLY A 225 13.26 -24.14 -1.34
C GLY A 225 14.56 -23.36 -1.41
N GLU A 226 15.54 -23.80 -2.23
CA GLU A 226 16.81 -23.09 -2.38
C GLU A 226 16.63 -21.75 -3.08
N PHE A 227 17.20 -20.69 -2.50
CA PHE A 227 17.29 -19.39 -3.17
C PHE A 227 18.08 -19.49 -4.48
N ARG A 228 17.55 -18.88 -5.54
CA ARG A 228 18.19 -18.87 -6.87
C ARG A 228 18.80 -17.52 -7.20
N ASN A 229 17.97 -16.49 -7.27
CA ASN A 229 18.38 -15.14 -7.65
C ASN A 229 17.36 -14.09 -7.21
N LEU A 230 17.79 -12.84 -7.25
CA LEU A 230 16.90 -11.69 -7.16
C LEU A 230 16.32 -11.39 -8.55
N SER A 231 15.11 -10.80 -8.56
CA SER A 231 14.37 -10.44 -9.78
C SER A 231 13.58 -9.15 -9.56
N THR A 232 12.99 -8.64 -10.62
CA THR A 232 12.04 -7.54 -10.57
C THR A 232 11.07 -7.62 -11.73
N GLN A 233 9.82 -7.23 -11.48
CA GLN A 233 8.81 -7.08 -12.52
C GLN A 233 8.55 -5.61 -12.81
N GLN A 234 8.54 -4.77 -11.77
CA GLN A 234 8.15 -3.37 -11.85
C GLN A 234 9.32 -2.40 -11.64
N GLY A 235 10.40 -2.80 -10.95
CA GLY A 235 11.60 -2.00 -10.74
C GLY A 235 12.49 -1.91 -12.00
N TYR A 236 13.48 -1.04 -11.95
CA TYR A 236 14.46 -0.88 -13.03
C TYR A 236 15.36 -2.09 -13.18
N SER A 237 15.83 -2.64 -12.08
CA SER A 237 16.76 -3.76 -12.04
C SER A 237 16.51 -4.64 -10.81
N PRO A 238 16.86 -5.95 -10.85
CA PRO A 238 16.86 -6.79 -9.64
C PRO A 238 17.77 -6.28 -8.50
N PHE A 239 18.63 -5.31 -8.79
CA PHE A 239 19.62 -4.76 -7.87
C PHE A 239 19.38 -3.30 -7.53
N THR A 240 18.21 -2.76 -7.85
CA THR A 240 17.80 -1.41 -7.52
C THR A 240 16.60 -1.44 -6.57
N CYS A 241 16.36 -0.32 -5.89
CA CYS A 241 15.24 -0.18 -4.98
C CYS A 241 14.07 0.49 -5.71
N TRP A 242 13.07 -0.29 -6.07
CA TRP A 242 11.81 0.23 -6.58
C TRP A 242 11.05 0.98 -5.48
N ALA A 243 10.71 2.26 -5.72
CA ALA A 243 10.20 3.16 -4.68
C ALA A 243 8.91 2.67 -4.04
N ARG A 244 7.96 2.17 -4.82
CA ARG A 244 6.70 1.62 -4.29
C ARG A 244 6.92 0.32 -3.52
N GLY A 245 7.89 -0.51 -3.91
CA GLY A 245 8.28 -1.70 -3.15
C GLY A 245 8.83 -1.35 -1.77
N LEU A 246 9.66 -0.31 -1.68
CA LEU A 246 10.12 0.23 -0.40
C LEU A 246 8.94 0.73 0.46
N ALA A 247 8.00 1.44 -0.17
CA ALA A 247 6.80 1.94 0.53
C ALA A 247 5.94 0.78 1.08
N TRP A 248 5.75 -0.29 0.30
CA TRP A 248 5.07 -1.51 0.76
C TRP A 248 5.77 -2.18 1.94
N ALA A 249 7.11 -2.24 1.90
CA ALA A 249 7.90 -2.77 3.01
C ALA A 249 7.70 -1.94 4.28
N MET A 250 7.85 -0.62 4.20
CA MET A 250 7.68 0.27 5.36
C MET A 250 6.31 0.09 6.01
N TYR A 251 5.24 0.12 5.21
CA TYR A 251 3.88 -0.04 5.72
C TYR A 251 3.65 -1.47 6.24
N GLY A 252 4.00 -2.48 5.47
CA GLY A 252 3.74 -3.88 5.79
C GLY A 252 4.50 -4.38 7.01
N PHE A 253 5.77 -4.01 7.19
CA PHE A 253 6.55 -4.35 8.39
C PHE A 253 6.04 -3.59 9.62
N THR A 254 5.62 -2.33 9.49
CA THR A 254 4.98 -1.59 10.58
C THR A 254 3.72 -2.31 11.05
N ASP A 255 2.83 -2.71 10.14
CA ASP A 255 1.62 -3.45 10.49
C ASP A 255 1.95 -4.84 11.07
N THR A 256 2.95 -5.52 10.53
CA THR A 256 3.39 -6.81 11.06
C THR A 256 3.84 -6.68 12.53
N PHE A 257 4.56 -5.60 12.88
CA PHE A 257 4.88 -5.31 14.26
C PHE A 257 3.61 -5.04 15.10
N LEU A 258 2.69 -4.22 14.61
CA LEU A 258 1.45 -3.90 15.33
C LEU A 258 0.59 -5.13 15.61
N TYR A 259 0.60 -6.13 14.71
CA TYR A 259 -0.13 -7.39 14.90
C TYR A 259 0.60 -8.40 15.78
N SER A 260 1.93 -8.47 15.70
CA SER A 260 2.72 -9.53 16.33
C SER A 260 3.40 -9.11 17.63
N GLY A 261 3.64 -7.82 17.85
CA GLY A 261 4.46 -7.29 18.94
C GLY A 261 5.95 -7.60 18.81
N ASP A 262 6.41 -8.24 17.72
CA ASP A 262 7.80 -8.63 17.52
C ASP A 262 8.64 -7.44 17.04
N ARG A 263 9.52 -6.92 17.91
CA ARG A 263 10.40 -5.77 17.64
C ARG A 263 11.29 -5.93 16.40
N PHE A 264 11.58 -7.15 16.01
CA PHE A 264 12.32 -7.43 14.77
C PHE A 264 11.69 -6.75 13.55
N PHE A 265 10.36 -6.75 13.47
CA PHE A 265 9.65 -6.11 12.36
C PHE A 265 9.60 -4.59 12.47
N LEU A 266 9.55 -4.04 13.69
CA LEU A 266 9.71 -2.61 13.90
C LEU A 266 11.09 -2.13 13.43
N GLU A 267 12.15 -2.79 13.86
CA GLU A 267 13.52 -2.47 13.46
C GLU A 267 13.70 -2.57 11.93
N THR A 268 13.01 -3.53 11.29
CA THR A 268 13.02 -3.65 9.83
C THR A 268 12.30 -2.48 9.15
N ALA A 269 11.12 -2.08 9.64
CA ALA A 269 10.41 -0.90 9.15
C ALA A 269 11.25 0.38 9.31
N GLU A 270 11.91 0.54 10.46
CA GLU A 270 12.78 1.68 10.75
C GLU A 270 14.03 1.73 9.84
N ARG A 271 14.62 0.58 9.48
CA ARG A 271 15.71 0.52 8.48
C ARG A 271 15.23 0.98 7.11
N CYS A 272 14.06 0.49 6.67
CA CYS A 272 13.46 0.91 5.40
C CYS A 272 13.13 2.41 5.42
N ALA A 273 12.58 2.93 6.52
CA ALA A 273 12.32 4.36 6.70
C ALA A 273 13.62 5.19 6.68
N GLY A 274 14.69 4.69 7.31
CA GLY A 274 16.02 5.33 7.26
C GLY A 274 16.54 5.48 5.82
N TYR A 275 16.43 4.42 5.01
CA TYR A 275 16.80 4.47 3.59
C TYR A 275 15.95 5.49 2.82
N TYR A 276 14.62 5.47 3.01
CA TYR A 276 13.75 6.44 2.37
C TYR A 276 14.12 7.88 2.70
N LEU A 277 14.29 8.19 3.99
CA LEU A 277 14.62 9.53 4.47
C LEU A 277 15.99 10.01 3.98
N GLU A 278 16.96 9.10 3.84
CA GLU A 278 18.30 9.42 3.35
C GLU A 278 18.32 9.66 1.84
N LYS A 279 17.63 8.80 1.05
CA LYS A 279 17.80 8.73 -0.41
C LYS A 279 16.75 9.49 -1.21
N THR A 280 15.60 9.80 -0.61
CA THR A 280 14.53 10.53 -1.32
C THR A 280 14.92 12.01 -1.49
N PRO A 281 14.64 12.63 -2.65
CA PRO A 281 14.85 14.05 -2.86
C PRO A 281 14.12 14.92 -1.85
N ASP A 282 14.53 16.19 -1.76
CA ASP A 282 13.81 17.20 -0.98
C ASP A 282 12.36 17.30 -1.47
N GLY A 283 11.42 17.48 -0.54
CA GLY A 283 9.99 17.39 -0.81
C GLY A 283 9.38 16.00 -0.57
N GLY A 284 10.21 14.96 -0.44
CA GLY A 284 9.76 13.64 0.01
C GLY A 284 8.99 12.81 -1.02
N VAL A 285 9.03 13.18 -2.31
CA VAL A 285 8.48 12.35 -3.39
C VAL A 285 9.63 11.66 -4.12
N PRO A 286 9.71 10.32 -4.14
CA PRO A 286 10.80 9.62 -4.76
C PRO A 286 10.65 9.54 -6.27
N PHE A 287 11.75 9.32 -6.99
CA PHE A 287 11.69 8.76 -8.33
C PHE A 287 11.13 7.33 -8.26
N TRP A 288 10.53 6.87 -9.36
CA TRP A 288 9.89 5.55 -9.42
C TRP A 288 10.81 4.38 -9.02
N ASP A 289 12.13 4.54 -9.19
CA ASP A 289 13.16 3.61 -8.74
C ASP A 289 14.42 4.41 -8.39
N TYR A 290 15.02 4.15 -7.23
CA TYR A 290 16.19 4.89 -6.72
C TYR A 290 17.48 4.65 -7.53
N GLY A 291 17.54 3.60 -8.35
CA GLY A 291 18.62 3.29 -9.26
C GLY A 291 18.31 3.55 -10.71
N ALA A 292 17.24 4.27 -11.03
CA ALA A 292 16.88 4.59 -12.40
C ALA A 292 17.98 5.45 -13.07
N PRO A 293 18.34 5.13 -14.35
CA PRO A 293 19.61 5.58 -14.93
C PRO A 293 19.65 7.06 -15.32
N ARG A 294 18.49 7.72 -15.41
CA ARG A 294 18.40 9.11 -15.85
C ARG A 294 18.02 10.08 -14.74
N ILE A 295 18.09 9.68 -13.47
CA ILE A 295 17.89 10.63 -12.37
C ILE A 295 18.81 11.84 -12.55
N PRO A 296 18.32 13.11 -12.48
CA PRO A 296 16.96 13.51 -12.03
C PRO A 296 15.85 13.55 -13.12
N ASP A 297 16.10 13.14 -14.34
CA ASP A 297 15.15 13.19 -15.47
C ASP A 297 14.26 11.93 -15.56
N GLU A 298 13.95 11.31 -14.44
CA GLU A 298 13.05 10.17 -14.32
C GLU A 298 11.70 10.59 -13.69
N PRO A 299 10.61 9.86 -13.98
CA PRO A 299 9.32 10.13 -13.34
C PRO A 299 9.39 10.00 -11.82
N LEU A 300 8.74 10.93 -11.12
CA LEU A 300 8.43 10.80 -9.70
C LEU A 300 7.30 9.78 -9.51
N ASP A 301 7.19 9.21 -8.29
CA ASP A 301 6.08 8.33 -7.92
C ASP A 301 5.37 8.87 -6.66
N SER A 302 4.36 9.71 -6.87
CA SER A 302 3.53 10.26 -5.80
C SER A 302 2.78 9.17 -5.02
N SER A 303 2.48 8.03 -5.67
CA SER A 303 1.82 6.92 -5.00
C SER A 303 2.71 6.28 -3.92
N ALA A 304 4.01 6.16 -4.20
CA ALA A 304 4.97 5.70 -3.20
C ALA A 304 5.07 6.68 -2.01
N ALA A 305 5.08 7.99 -2.30
CA ALA A 305 5.08 9.01 -1.26
C ALA A 305 3.83 8.97 -0.38
N ALA A 306 2.65 8.79 -0.96
CA ALA A 306 1.38 8.66 -0.23
C ALA A 306 1.36 7.43 0.70
N ILE A 307 1.84 6.27 0.24
CA ILE A 307 1.97 5.05 1.04
C ILE A 307 2.95 5.27 2.19
N VAL A 308 4.10 5.92 1.91
CA VAL A 308 5.10 6.22 2.93
C VAL A 308 4.56 7.20 3.96
N ALA A 309 3.78 8.22 3.58
CA ALA A 309 3.14 9.12 4.52
C ALA A 309 2.27 8.35 5.52
N CYS A 310 1.46 7.39 5.06
CA CYS A 310 0.69 6.50 5.93
C CYS A 310 1.60 5.69 6.87
N ALA A 311 2.67 5.09 6.32
CA ALA A 311 3.59 4.27 7.11
C ALA A 311 4.30 5.09 8.19
N LEU A 312 4.77 6.29 7.86
CA LEU A 312 5.44 7.21 8.79
C LEU A 312 4.48 7.73 9.88
N LEU A 313 3.23 8.06 9.53
CA LEU A 313 2.20 8.41 10.53
C LEU A 313 1.93 7.25 11.49
N LYS A 314 1.91 6.01 11.00
CA LYS A 314 1.80 4.84 11.87
C LYS A 314 3.02 4.68 12.77
N LEU A 315 4.24 4.73 12.21
CA LEU A 315 5.48 4.63 12.96
C LEU A 315 5.60 5.70 14.04
N SER A 316 5.13 6.93 13.76
CA SER A 316 5.17 8.03 14.76
C SER A 316 4.29 7.77 15.98
N ASN A 317 3.30 6.88 15.87
CA ASN A 317 2.41 6.51 16.97
C ASN A 317 2.81 5.19 17.66
N VAL A 318 3.89 4.54 17.20
CA VAL A 318 4.36 3.27 17.79
C VAL A 318 5.17 3.54 19.05
N GLU A 319 4.80 2.95 20.17
CA GLU A 319 5.49 3.15 21.45
C GLU A 319 6.97 2.76 21.41
N GLY A 320 7.32 1.73 20.65
CA GLY A 320 8.68 1.25 20.46
C GLY A 320 9.60 2.17 19.63
N ALA A 321 9.03 3.11 18.86
CA ALA A 321 9.74 4.05 17.99
C ALA A 321 9.90 5.46 18.62
N ARG A 322 9.67 5.64 19.92
CA ARG A 322 9.56 6.94 20.61
C ARG A 322 10.67 7.91 20.32
N GLU A 323 11.92 7.46 20.24
CA GLU A 323 13.08 8.35 19.98
C GLU A 323 13.02 8.99 18.58
N ARG A 324 12.38 8.33 17.61
CA ARG A 324 12.27 8.77 16.20
C ARG A 324 10.86 9.22 15.82
N ALA A 325 9.90 9.07 16.72
CA ALA A 325 8.48 9.36 16.44
C ALA A 325 8.27 10.78 15.91
N GLY A 326 8.93 11.78 16.52
CA GLY A 326 8.87 13.17 16.06
C GLY A 326 9.41 13.36 14.64
N ALA A 327 10.53 12.69 14.32
CA ALA A 327 11.13 12.75 12.98
C ALA A 327 10.23 12.07 11.93
N TYR A 328 9.61 10.93 12.26
CA TYR A 328 8.67 10.26 11.36
C TYR A 328 7.42 11.11 11.11
N ARG A 329 6.87 11.72 12.18
CA ARG A 329 5.76 12.64 12.04
C ARG A 329 6.12 13.83 11.16
N ALA A 330 7.23 14.51 11.43
CA ALA A 330 7.67 15.66 10.65
C ALA A 330 7.90 15.30 9.17
N ALA A 331 8.48 14.13 8.90
CA ALA A 331 8.65 13.64 7.52
C ALA A 331 7.31 13.39 6.83
N ALA A 332 6.35 12.75 7.50
CA ALA A 332 5.00 12.53 6.97
C ALA A 332 4.29 13.86 6.66
N LEU A 333 4.38 14.82 7.56
CA LEU A 333 3.81 16.16 7.36
C LEU A 333 4.44 16.87 6.15
N GLY A 334 5.79 16.76 6.01
CA GLY A 334 6.51 17.32 4.85
C GLY A 334 6.05 16.71 3.52
N ILE A 335 5.87 15.39 3.47
CA ILE A 335 5.34 14.70 2.29
C ILE A 335 3.92 15.20 1.99
N LEU A 336 3.05 15.28 2.99
CA LEU A 336 1.67 15.71 2.81
C LEU A 336 1.57 17.19 2.41
N ASP A 337 2.46 18.04 2.90
CA ASP A 337 2.56 19.43 2.49
C ASP A 337 2.83 19.56 1.00
N VAL A 338 3.77 18.76 0.47
CA VAL A 338 4.09 18.70 -0.96
C VAL A 338 2.93 18.11 -1.77
N LEU A 339 2.38 16.96 -1.35
CA LEU A 339 1.31 16.29 -2.09
C LEU A 339 -0.01 17.10 -2.14
N THR A 340 -0.24 17.98 -1.16
CA THR A 340 -1.40 18.90 -1.16
C THR A 340 -1.15 20.17 -1.99
N GLY A 341 0.05 20.34 -2.52
CA GLY A 341 0.43 21.48 -3.39
C GLY A 341 -0.06 21.32 -4.83
N SER A 342 0.01 22.44 -5.57
CA SER A 342 -0.50 22.55 -6.95
C SER A 342 0.17 21.61 -7.96
N ASP A 343 1.41 21.22 -7.69
CA ASP A 343 2.18 20.38 -8.61
C ASP A 343 1.66 18.93 -8.58
N PHE A 344 1.22 18.44 -7.41
CA PHE A 344 0.77 17.07 -7.23
C PHE A 344 -0.75 16.91 -7.18
N LEU A 345 -1.47 17.91 -6.66
CA LEU A 345 -2.94 17.82 -6.56
C LEU A 345 -3.59 18.21 -7.89
N GLY A 346 -4.46 17.35 -8.43
CA GLY A 346 -5.10 17.53 -9.74
C GLY A 346 -6.18 18.64 -9.79
N ASN A 347 -6.35 19.44 -8.75
CA ASN A 347 -7.47 20.38 -8.56
C ASN A 347 -7.42 21.63 -9.44
N HIS A 348 -6.33 21.88 -10.14
CA HIS A 348 -6.17 23.04 -11.02
C HIS A 348 -6.63 22.79 -12.47
N ASP A 349 -6.95 21.55 -12.80
CA ASP A 349 -7.41 21.15 -14.13
C ASP A 349 -8.77 20.44 -14.02
N ALA A 350 -9.82 21.11 -14.45
CA ALA A 350 -11.18 20.57 -14.40
C ALA A 350 -11.38 19.30 -15.26
N ALA A 351 -10.52 19.07 -16.25
CA ALA A 351 -10.54 17.87 -17.08
C ALA A 351 -9.84 16.68 -16.42
N TYR A 352 -8.96 16.93 -15.43
CA TYR A 352 -8.25 15.88 -14.71
C TYR A 352 -9.21 15.12 -13.78
N GLU A 353 -9.24 13.81 -13.92
CA GLU A 353 -10.19 12.95 -13.18
C GLU A 353 -9.58 12.28 -11.95
N GLY A 354 -8.25 12.19 -11.85
CA GLY A 354 -7.54 11.66 -10.69
C GLY A 354 -7.41 12.66 -9.54
N ILE A 355 -6.88 12.22 -8.42
CA ILE A 355 -6.61 13.07 -7.24
C ILE A 355 -5.17 13.53 -7.26
N LEU A 356 -4.21 12.58 -7.29
CA LEU A 356 -2.77 12.86 -7.36
C LEU A 356 -2.24 12.71 -8.77
N ARG A 357 -1.41 13.65 -9.19
CA ARG A 357 -0.56 13.58 -10.39
C ARG A 357 0.76 12.87 -10.06
N HIS A 358 1.51 12.53 -11.09
CA HIS A 358 2.90 12.04 -10.99
C HIS A 358 3.03 10.69 -10.27
N GLY A 359 2.02 9.82 -10.40
CA GLY A 359 2.13 8.43 -10.01
C GLY A 359 2.72 7.56 -11.13
N VAL A 360 3.23 6.38 -10.77
CA VAL A 360 3.76 5.41 -11.74
C VAL A 360 3.23 4.03 -11.45
N TYR A 361 2.45 3.47 -12.38
CA TYR A 361 2.06 2.06 -12.28
C TYR A 361 3.22 1.13 -12.67
N HIS A 362 3.65 1.18 -13.92
CA HIS A 362 4.66 0.25 -14.44
C HIS A 362 5.55 0.92 -15.48
N ARG A 363 6.67 1.50 -15.04
CA ARG A 363 7.58 2.25 -15.90
C ARG A 363 8.15 1.41 -17.07
N PRO A 364 8.64 0.16 -16.86
CA PRO A 364 9.17 -0.65 -17.95
C PRO A 364 8.15 -0.96 -19.06
N LYS A 365 6.85 -1.00 -18.77
CA LYS A 365 5.77 -1.20 -19.73
C LYS A 365 5.12 0.08 -20.20
N ASN A 366 5.53 1.22 -19.67
CA ASN A 366 4.93 2.53 -19.91
C ASN A 366 3.44 2.58 -19.61
N TRP A 367 2.99 1.92 -18.53
CA TRP A 367 1.61 1.95 -18.06
C TRP A 367 1.46 2.93 -16.90
N GLY A 368 0.49 3.86 -16.99
CA GLY A 368 0.19 4.83 -15.95
C GLY A 368 1.45 5.51 -15.44
N VAL A 369 2.26 6.07 -16.34
CA VAL A 369 3.51 6.77 -16.02
C VAL A 369 3.24 8.26 -16.04
N ASP A 370 3.54 8.95 -14.94
CA ASP A 370 3.26 10.37 -14.75
C ASP A 370 1.75 10.67 -14.71
N GLU A 371 0.96 9.75 -14.14
CA GLU A 371 -0.49 9.74 -14.13
C GLU A 371 -1.04 9.56 -12.70
N SER A 372 -2.37 9.68 -12.49
CA SER A 372 -2.98 9.15 -11.27
C SER A 372 -3.03 7.63 -11.33
N VAL A 373 -2.84 7.00 -10.17
CA VAL A 373 -2.98 5.55 -9.99
C VAL A 373 -3.93 5.29 -8.82
N MET A 374 -4.81 4.29 -8.95
CA MET A 374 -5.91 4.05 -8.01
C MET A 374 -5.45 3.92 -6.55
N TRP A 375 -4.35 3.20 -6.30
CA TRP A 375 -3.79 3.08 -4.95
C TRP A 375 -3.12 4.37 -4.46
N GLY A 376 -2.56 5.18 -5.37
CA GLY A 376 -1.99 6.49 -5.04
C GLY A 376 -3.06 7.41 -4.45
N ASP A 377 -4.19 7.51 -5.12
CA ASP A 377 -5.33 8.30 -4.67
C ASP A 377 -5.90 7.76 -3.34
N TYR A 378 -6.03 6.44 -3.21
CA TYR A 378 -6.49 5.81 -1.97
C TYR A 378 -5.57 6.10 -0.78
N PHE A 379 -4.26 5.84 -0.91
CA PHE A 379 -3.32 6.06 0.19
C PHE A 379 -3.13 7.54 0.52
N PHE A 380 -3.28 8.42 -0.47
CA PHE A 380 -3.31 9.85 -0.19
C PHE A 380 -4.53 10.24 0.66
N MET A 381 -5.74 9.81 0.28
CA MET A 381 -6.93 10.03 1.11
C MET A 381 -6.81 9.38 2.50
N GLU A 382 -6.20 8.18 2.60
CA GLU A 382 -5.94 7.53 3.88
C GLU A 382 -4.97 8.35 4.75
N ALA A 383 -3.87 8.86 4.19
CA ALA A 383 -2.92 9.68 4.91
C ALA A 383 -3.54 11.02 5.38
N LEU A 384 -4.34 11.67 4.53
CA LEU A 384 -5.10 12.85 4.91
C LEU A 384 -6.10 12.56 6.03
N HIS A 385 -6.82 11.44 5.94
CA HIS A 385 -7.74 11.02 7.00
C HIS A 385 -6.99 10.78 8.32
N MET A 386 -5.84 10.10 8.30
CA MET A 386 -5.00 9.87 9.49
C MET A 386 -4.45 11.18 10.09
N LEU A 387 -4.16 12.19 9.28
CA LEU A 387 -3.70 13.50 9.75
C LEU A 387 -4.84 14.31 10.40
N LEU A 388 -6.07 14.15 9.92
CA LEU A 388 -7.23 14.95 10.30
C LEU A 388 -8.07 14.31 11.44
N CYS A 389 -7.75 13.08 11.87
CA CYS A 389 -8.33 12.41 13.04
C CYS A 389 -7.49 12.69 14.30
#